data_43932337976aea2e7e9234634bb31377
#
_entry.id   43932337976aea2e7e9234634bb31377
#
_cell.length_a   1.000
_cell.length_b   1.000
_cell.length_c   1.000
_cell.angle_alpha   90.00
_cell.angle_beta   90.00
_cell.angle_gamma   90.00
#
_symmetry.space_group_name_H-M   'P 1'
#
loop_
_entity.id
_entity.type
_entity.pdbx_description
1 polymer ?
#
loop_
_entity_poly.entity_id
_entity_poly.type
_entity_poly.pdbx_seq_one_letter_code
_entity_poly.pdbx_strand_id
1 'polypeptide(L)'
;MPDLATSADIASWLELVREVEPLFGPMPEFGGTLDRSIARSGAWCVRDEVRAVVGGMILSRVEDAKINWLAVRRSSRGQGHGRKLVEHALRQFDAATEVVVDTFGEDNLEGRAARCLYKSFGFSPAEELEPGPEGGTRQRFRRRRPDG
;
A
#
# COMPACT_ATOMS: atom_id res chain seq x y z
N MET A 1 -4.33 -14.93 3.64
CA MET A 1 -3.77 -14.11 4.72
C MET A 1 -2.41 -13.56 4.28
N PRO A 2 -2.15 -12.26 4.46
CA PRO A 2 -0.81 -11.73 4.13
C PRO A 2 0.28 -12.34 5.02
N ASP A 3 1.43 -12.53 4.43
CA ASP A 3 2.61 -13.05 5.12
C ASP A 3 3.73 -12.01 5.10
N LEU A 4 4.64 -12.09 6.06
CA LEU A 4 5.86 -11.29 6.02
C LEU A 4 6.64 -11.65 4.75
N ALA A 5 7.06 -10.63 4.01
CA ALA A 5 7.89 -10.83 2.84
C ALA A 5 9.31 -11.21 3.26
N THR A 6 9.95 -12.02 2.43
CA THR A 6 11.34 -12.45 2.63
C THR A 6 12.15 -12.05 1.41
N SER A 7 13.48 -12.22 1.49
CA SER A 7 14.35 -11.93 0.35
C SER A 7 13.98 -12.75 -0.89
N ALA A 8 13.38 -13.92 -0.71
CA ALA A 8 12.93 -14.75 -1.83
C ALA A 8 11.79 -14.10 -2.62
N ASP A 9 11.09 -13.12 -2.05
CA ASP A 9 9.97 -12.44 -2.70
C ASP A 9 10.40 -11.23 -3.53
N ILE A 10 11.64 -10.76 -3.40
CA ILE A 10 12.08 -9.50 -4.01
C ILE A 10 11.90 -9.48 -5.53
N ALA A 11 12.37 -10.51 -6.22
CA ALA A 11 12.29 -10.54 -7.68
C ALA A 11 10.84 -10.46 -8.18
N SER A 12 9.94 -11.23 -7.56
CA SER A 12 8.52 -11.23 -7.92
C SER A 12 7.84 -9.91 -7.55
N TRP A 13 8.19 -9.34 -6.40
CA TRP A 13 7.65 -8.04 -5.98
C TRP A 13 8.07 -6.94 -6.96
N LEU A 14 9.32 -6.95 -7.43
CA LEU A 14 9.79 -5.95 -8.39
C LEU A 14 9.07 -6.06 -9.75
N GLU A 15 8.60 -7.23 -10.12
CA GLU A 15 7.74 -7.40 -11.29
C GLU A 15 6.41 -6.67 -11.07
N LEU A 16 5.84 -6.78 -9.88
CA LEU A 16 4.63 -6.03 -9.53
C LEU A 16 4.87 -4.53 -9.59
N VAL A 17 6.01 -4.06 -9.09
CA VAL A 17 6.38 -2.64 -9.16
C VAL A 17 6.40 -2.15 -10.61
N ARG A 18 6.99 -2.91 -11.53
CA ARG A 18 7.00 -2.57 -12.95
C ARG A 18 5.61 -2.48 -13.55
N GLU A 19 4.72 -3.39 -13.15
CA GLU A 19 3.35 -3.41 -13.63
C GLU A 19 2.58 -2.15 -13.21
N VAL A 20 2.80 -1.65 -12.00
CA VAL A 20 2.09 -0.48 -11.48
C VAL A 20 2.80 0.84 -11.73
N GLU A 21 3.99 0.82 -12.33
CA GLU A 21 4.74 2.04 -12.63
C GLU A 21 3.95 3.06 -13.44
N PRO A 22 3.17 2.69 -14.46
CA PRO A 22 2.35 3.67 -15.19
C PRO A 22 1.36 4.42 -14.29
N LEU A 23 0.90 3.80 -13.22
CA LEU A 23 -0.03 4.39 -12.28
C LEU A 23 0.69 5.20 -11.18
N PHE A 24 1.77 4.65 -10.63
CA PHE A 24 2.48 5.26 -9.50
C PHE A 24 3.62 6.19 -9.92
N GLY A 25 4.11 6.07 -11.15
CA GLY A 25 5.30 6.75 -11.62
C GLY A 25 6.57 5.96 -11.34
N PRO A 26 7.71 6.40 -11.88
CA PRO A 26 8.99 5.71 -11.70
C PRO A 26 9.39 5.62 -10.22
N MET A 27 9.88 4.45 -9.83
CA MET A 27 10.36 4.18 -8.47
C MET A 27 11.74 3.53 -8.53
N PRO A 28 12.77 4.25 -9.00
CA PRO A 28 14.09 3.65 -9.26
C PRO A 28 14.79 3.09 -8.03
N GLU A 29 14.45 3.59 -6.85
CA GLU A 29 15.06 3.16 -5.59
C GLU A 29 14.23 2.15 -4.82
N PHE A 30 13.15 1.65 -5.43
CA PHE A 30 12.23 0.77 -4.73
C PHE A 30 12.90 -0.51 -4.24
N GLY A 31 13.84 -1.08 -5.01
CA GLY A 31 14.54 -2.29 -4.58
C GLY A 31 15.22 -2.14 -3.23
N GLY A 32 15.91 -1.02 -3.03
CA GLY A 32 16.54 -0.72 -1.75
C GLY A 32 15.52 -0.47 -0.64
N THR A 33 14.43 0.23 -0.95
CA THR A 33 13.35 0.46 -0.01
C THR A 33 12.72 -0.86 0.44
N LEU A 34 12.45 -1.76 -0.51
CA LEU A 34 11.88 -3.06 -0.23
C LEU A 34 12.80 -3.90 0.65
N ASP A 35 14.09 -3.92 0.32
CA ASP A 35 15.08 -4.67 1.08
C ASP A 35 15.14 -4.22 2.55
N ARG A 36 15.19 -2.91 2.78
CA ARG A 36 15.17 -2.33 4.12
C ARG A 36 13.85 -2.63 4.85
N SER A 37 12.74 -2.60 4.12
CA SER A 37 11.43 -2.88 4.71
C SER A 37 11.29 -4.34 5.12
N ILE A 38 11.83 -5.26 4.32
CA ILE A 38 11.90 -6.67 4.69
C ILE A 38 12.73 -6.85 5.95
N ALA A 39 13.90 -6.22 6.01
CA ALA A 39 14.80 -6.33 7.15
C ALA A 39 14.16 -5.88 8.47
N ARG A 40 13.28 -4.85 8.44
CA ARG A 40 12.59 -4.36 9.63
C ARG A 40 11.20 -4.97 9.82
N SER A 41 10.86 -6.01 9.06
CA SER A 41 9.56 -6.69 9.12
C SER A 41 8.37 -5.77 8.82
N GLY A 42 8.57 -4.79 7.93
CA GLY A 42 7.53 -3.85 7.52
C GLY A 42 6.90 -4.17 6.16
N ALA A 43 7.36 -5.21 5.49
CA ALA A 43 6.84 -5.60 4.17
C ALA A 43 6.01 -6.88 4.28
N TRP A 44 4.79 -6.82 3.76
CA TRP A 44 3.83 -7.92 3.80
C TRP A 44 3.32 -8.21 2.39
N CYS A 45 3.04 -9.46 2.07
CA CYS A 45 2.58 -9.81 0.73
C CYS A 45 1.55 -10.93 0.74
N VAL A 46 0.84 -11.02 -0.39
CA VAL A 46 -0.03 -12.15 -0.72
C VAL A 46 0.60 -12.84 -1.92
N ARG A 47 0.72 -14.17 -1.86
CA ARG A 47 1.30 -14.97 -2.93
C ARG A 47 0.23 -15.83 -3.59
N ASP A 48 0.44 -16.16 -4.85
CA ASP A 48 -0.41 -17.12 -5.55
C ASP A 48 0.08 -18.55 -5.33
N GLU A 49 -0.50 -19.51 -6.07
CA GLU A 49 -0.20 -20.93 -5.93
C GLU A 49 1.24 -21.29 -6.31
N VAL A 50 1.85 -20.51 -7.21
CA VAL A 50 3.26 -20.70 -7.60
C VAL A 50 4.19 -19.79 -6.80
N ARG A 51 3.69 -19.19 -5.73
CA ARG A 51 4.42 -18.32 -4.80
C ARG A 51 4.89 -16.99 -5.42
N ALA A 52 4.24 -16.55 -6.49
CA ALA A 52 4.49 -15.22 -7.02
C ALA A 52 3.74 -14.19 -6.17
N VAL A 53 4.35 -13.02 -5.97
CA VAL A 53 3.72 -11.93 -5.22
C VAL A 53 2.61 -11.31 -6.09
N VAL A 54 1.37 -11.44 -5.67
CA VAL A 54 0.22 -10.86 -6.36
C VAL A 54 -0.26 -9.57 -5.71
N GLY A 55 0.13 -9.32 -4.48
CA GLY A 55 -0.13 -8.08 -3.78
C GLY A 55 0.91 -7.85 -2.72
N GLY A 56 1.20 -6.59 -2.43
CA GLY A 56 2.17 -6.26 -1.41
C GLY A 56 1.86 -4.92 -0.76
N MET A 57 2.37 -4.74 0.46
CA MET A 57 2.29 -3.47 1.16
C MET A 57 3.50 -3.26 2.05
N ILE A 58 3.84 -2.00 2.24
CA ILE A 58 4.92 -1.60 3.13
C ILE A 58 4.33 -0.68 4.20
N LEU A 59 4.63 -0.99 5.46
CA LEU A 59 4.17 -0.24 6.61
C LEU A 59 5.35 0.43 7.31
N SER A 60 5.11 1.56 7.95
CA SER A 60 6.12 2.22 8.78
C SER A 60 5.48 2.89 9.99
N ARG A 61 6.33 3.24 10.98
CA ARG A 61 5.93 3.96 12.19
C ARG A 61 6.91 5.09 12.53
N VAL A 62 7.64 5.59 11.53
CA VAL A 62 8.72 6.57 11.80
C VAL A 62 8.16 7.88 12.34
N GLU A 63 7.16 8.45 11.70
CA GLU A 63 6.48 9.66 12.16
C GLU A 63 5.05 9.34 12.52
N ASP A 64 4.36 8.68 11.60
CA ASP A 64 2.97 8.25 11.74
C ASP A 64 2.91 6.74 11.51
N ALA A 65 1.86 6.10 12.03
CA ALA A 65 1.49 4.76 11.58
C ALA A 65 1.01 4.93 10.13
N LYS A 66 1.72 4.34 9.19
CA LYS A 66 1.49 4.63 7.78
C LYS A 66 1.55 3.40 6.89
N ILE A 67 0.62 3.34 5.95
CA ILE A 67 0.72 2.44 4.80
C ILE A 67 1.49 3.22 3.73
N ASN A 68 2.77 2.88 3.55
CA ASN A 68 3.64 3.61 2.62
C ASN A 68 3.46 3.20 1.17
N TRP A 69 3.04 1.96 0.93
CA TRP A 69 2.87 1.41 -0.40
C TRP A 69 1.90 0.25 -0.32
N LEU A 70 1.03 0.13 -1.31
CA LEU A 70 0.11 -0.99 -1.45
C LEU A 70 -0.27 -1.14 -2.91
N ALA A 71 -0.11 -2.33 -3.45
CA ALA A 71 -0.52 -2.62 -4.82
C ALA A 71 -0.93 -4.07 -4.96
N VAL A 72 -1.79 -4.34 -5.94
CA VAL A 72 -2.25 -5.67 -6.30
C VAL A 72 -2.10 -5.82 -7.81
N ARG A 73 -1.61 -6.98 -8.27
CA ARG A 73 -1.49 -7.25 -9.71
C ARG A 73 -2.85 -7.10 -10.37
N ARG A 74 -2.85 -6.54 -11.58
CA ARG A 74 -4.08 -6.32 -12.33
C ARG A 74 -4.87 -7.62 -12.50
N SER A 75 -4.18 -8.72 -12.84
CA SER A 75 -4.81 -10.02 -13.04
C SER A 75 -5.41 -10.63 -11.78
N SER A 76 -5.04 -10.10 -10.60
CA SER A 76 -5.50 -10.61 -9.31
C SER A 76 -6.46 -9.65 -8.60
N ARG A 77 -6.84 -8.55 -9.26
CA ARG A 77 -7.80 -7.60 -8.72
C ARG A 77 -9.21 -8.18 -8.68
N GLY A 78 -10.04 -7.66 -7.79
CA GLY A 78 -11.40 -8.14 -7.62
C GLY A 78 -11.51 -9.42 -6.80
N GLN A 79 -10.41 -9.90 -6.24
CA GLN A 79 -10.38 -11.13 -5.43
C GLN A 79 -10.21 -10.85 -3.94
N GLY A 80 -10.28 -9.59 -3.54
CA GLY A 80 -10.20 -9.22 -2.13
C GLY A 80 -8.80 -9.09 -1.56
N HIS A 81 -7.76 -9.12 -2.37
CA HIS A 81 -6.37 -9.01 -1.87
C HIS A 81 -6.09 -7.65 -1.24
N GLY A 82 -6.55 -6.56 -1.85
CA GLY A 82 -6.40 -5.23 -1.28
C GLY A 82 -7.06 -5.11 0.08
N ARG A 83 -8.26 -5.65 0.22
CA ARG A 83 -8.98 -5.65 1.50
C ARG A 83 -8.22 -6.43 2.56
N LYS A 84 -7.70 -7.59 2.23
CA LYS A 84 -6.91 -8.41 3.16
C LYS A 84 -5.66 -7.68 3.62
N LEU A 85 -4.99 -6.97 2.70
CA LEU A 85 -3.80 -6.20 3.03
C LEU A 85 -4.13 -5.05 3.98
N VAL A 86 -5.15 -4.25 3.69
CA VAL A 86 -5.53 -3.14 4.57
C VAL A 86 -5.98 -3.66 5.94
N GLU A 87 -6.80 -4.69 5.96
CA GLU A 87 -7.26 -5.31 7.21
C GLU A 87 -6.06 -5.76 8.05
N HIS A 88 -5.08 -6.41 7.42
CA HIS A 88 -3.89 -6.86 8.10
C HIS A 88 -3.04 -5.68 8.60
N ALA A 89 -2.92 -4.62 7.81
CA ALA A 89 -2.21 -3.42 8.21
C ALA A 89 -2.80 -2.83 9.49
N LEU A 90 -4.12 -2.74 9.56
CA LEU A 90 -4.79 -2.18 10.73
C LEU A 90 -4.59 -3.04 11.99
N ARG A 91 -4.38 -4.35 11.82
CA ARG A 91 -4.06 -5.24 12.93
C ARG A 91 -2.62 -5.07 13.42
N GLN A 92 -1.71 -4.61 12.54
CA GLN A 92 -0.31 -4.38 12.90
C GLN A 92 -0.12 -3.12 13.71
N PHE A 93 -1.05 -2.16 13.62
CA PHE A 93 -0.99 -0.92 14.39
C PHE A 93 -1.90 -1.03 15.61
N ASP A 94 -1.54 -0.28 16.66
CA ASP A 94 -2.38 -0.18 17.85
C ASP A 94 -3.75 0.38 17.46
N ALA A 95 -4.82 -0.22 17.96
CA ALA A 95 -6.21 0.19 17.66
C ALA A 95 -6.48 1.66 17.99
N ALA A 96 -5.75 2.23 18.94
CA ALA A 96 -5.89 3.63 19.33
C ALA A 96 -5.08 4.59 18.47
N THR A 97 -4.28 4.09 17.52
CA THR A 97 -3.37 4.89 16.71
C THR A 97 -4.06 5.39 15.45
N GLU A 98 -3.88 6.66 15.12
CA GLU A 98 -4.27 7.18 13.82
C GLU A 98 -3.37 6.58 12.75
N VAL A 99 -3.97 6.12 11.65
CA VAL A 99 -3.22 5.55 10.52
C VAL A 99 -3.40 6.45 9.31
N VAL A 100 -2.32 6.69 8.59
CA VAL A 100 -2.36 7.51 7.36
C VAL A 100 -1.94 6.68 6.16
N VAL A 101 -2.44 7.08 4.99
CA VAL A 101 -2.00 6.57 3.70
C VAL A 101 -2.05 7.71 2.70
N ASP A 102 -1.00 7.83 1.89
CA ASP A 102 -0.97 8.80 0.81
C ASP A 102 -1.40 8.09 -0.46
N THR A 103 -2.47 8.57 -1.08
CA THR A 103 -3.07 7.91 -2.23
C THR A 103 -3.38 8.93 -3.33
N PHE A 104 -4.07 8.49 -4.35
CA PHE A 104 -4.39 9.31 -5.52
C PHE A 104 -5.41 10.39 -5.17
N GLY A 105 -5.36 11.51 -5.86
CA GLY A 105 -6.34 12.58 -5.72
C GLY A 105 -7.68 12.19 -6.33
N GLU A 106 -8.71 12.97 -6.01
CA GLU A 106 -10.08 12.71 -6.44
C GLU A 106 -10.24 12.71 -7.97
N ASP A 107 -9.45 13.52 -8.67
CA ASP A 107 -9.51 13.64 -10.11
C ASP A 107 -8.75 12.55 -10.86
N ASN A 108 -8.05 11.66 -10.16
CA ASN A 108 -7.33 10.55 -10.77
C ASN A 108 -8.27 9.35 -10.88
N LEU A 109 -8.77 9.10 -12.09
CA LEU A 109 -9.72 8.03 -12.33
C LEU A 109 -9.15 6.65 -12.03
N GLU A 110 -7.85 6.44 -12.31
CA GLU A 110 -7.19 5.16 -12.06
C GLU A 110 -6.99 4.89 -10.58
N GLY A 111 -6.98 5.93 -9.75
CA GLY A 111 -6.87 5.80 -8.31
C GLY A 111 -8.19 5.61 -7.58
N ARG A 112 -9.31 5.63 -8.30
CA ARG A 112 -10.63 5.58 -7.67
C ARG A 112 -10.85 4.33 -6.82
N ALA A 113 -10.40 3.18 -7.33
CA ALA A 113 -10.56 1.91 -6.59
C ALA A 113 -9.81 1.94 -5.26
N ALA A 114 -8.59 2.49 -5.24
CA ALA A 114 -7.81 2.62 -4.01
C ALA A 114 -8.50 3.55 -3.01
N ARG A 115 -9.01 4.69 -3.48
CA ARG A 115 -9.73 5.63 -2.61
C ARG A 115 -10.96 4.98 -2.00
N CYS A 116 -11.73 4.24 -2.80
CA CYS A 116 -12.90 3.51 -2.31
C CYS A 116 -12.53 2.46 -1.28
N LEU A 117 -11.44 1.74 -1.52
CA LEU A 117 -10.94 0.73 -0.59
C LEU A 117 -10.63 1.36 0.77
N TYR A 118 -9.86 2.44 0.79
CA TYR A 118 -9.51 3.09 2.06
C TYR A 118 -10.73 3.65 2.76
N LYS A 119 -11.65 4.28 2.04
CA LYS A 119 -12.89 4.79 2.64
C LYS A 119 -13.71 3.68 3.29
N SER A 120 -13.72 2.48 2.69
CA SER A 120 -14.46 1.34 3.24
C SER A 120 -13.92 0.87 4.59
N PHE A 121 -12.67 1.23 4.92
CA PHE A 121 -12.05 0.93 6.21
C PHE A 121 -12.05 2.13 7.17
N GLY A 122 -12.78 3.19 6.86
CA GLY A 122 -12.91 4.34 7.74
C GLY A 122 -11.89 5.43 7.53
N PHE A 123 -11.07 5.35 6.48
CA PHE A 123 -10.18 6.43 6.12
C PHE A 123 -10.98 7.57 5.48
N SER A 124 -10.60 8.81 5.77
CA SER A 124 -11.22 9.99 5.19
C SER A 124 -10.19 10.87 4.49
N PRO A 125 -10.59 11.53 3.39
CA PRO A 125 -9.69 12.47 2.72
C PRO A 125 -9.23 13.57 3.66
N ALA A 126 -7.96 13.90 3.59
CA ALA A 126 -7.33 14.92 4.40
C ALA A 126 -6.50 15.85 3.50
N GLU A 127 -5.23 16.09 3.84
CA GLU A 127 -4.42 17.08 3.15
C GLU A 127 -4.18 16.72 1.68
N GLU A 128 -4.21 17.71 0.79
CA GLU A 128 -3.69 17.55 -0.56
C GLU A 128 -2.17 17.55 -0.50
N LEU A 129 -1.54 16.71 -1.32
CA LEU A 129 -0.10 16.54 -1.34
C LEU A 129 0.47 17.00 -2.69
N GLU A 130 1.80 17.08 -2.75
CA GLU A 130 2.49 17.33 -4.02
C GLU A 130 2.14 16.22 -5.02
N PRO A 131 2.06 16.56 -6.32
CA PRO A 131 1.80 15.55 -7.35
C PRO A 131 2.83 14.43 -7.32
N GLY A 132 2.40 13.24 -7.72
CA GLY A 132 3.29 12.10 -7.83
C GLY A 132 4.25 12.22 -9.01
N PRO A 133 5.23 11.29 -9.13
CA PRO A 133 6.25 11.35 -10.19
C PRO A 133 5.67 11.31 -11.60
N GLU A 134 4.50 10.72 -11.78
CA GLU A 134 3.84 10.69 -13.09
C GLU A 134 2.97 11.92 -13.36
N GLY A 135 2.94 12.89 -12.43
CA GLY A 135 2.18 14.14 -12.55
C GLY A 135 0.75 14.10 -12.03
N GLY A 136 0.28 12.95 -11.60
CA GLY A 136 -1.07 12.81 -11.06
C GLY A 136 -1.18 13.36 -9.65
N THR A 137 -2.38 13.80 -9.28
CA THR A 137 -2.63 14.35 -7.94
C THR A 137 -2.52 13.29 -6.85
N ARG A 138 -2.16 13.75 -5.65
CA ARG A 138 -2.05 12.90 -4.46
C ARG A 138 -2.78 13.54 -3.30
N GLN A 139 -3.31 12.72 -2.42
CA GLN A 139 -4.01 13.16 -1.23
C GLN A 139 -3.72 12.21 -0.08
N ARG A 140 -3.56 12.77 1.12
CA ARG A 140 -3.45 11.97 2.33
C ARG A 140 -4.83 11.61 2.83
N PHE A 141 -5.00 10.34 3.20
CA PHE A 141 -6.19 9.86 3.89
C PHE A 141 -5.80 9.53 5.32
N ARG A 142 -6.70 9.82 6.25
CA ARG A 142 -6.49 9.53 7.67
C ARG A 142 -7.63 8.66 8.19
N ARG A 143 -7.26 7.63 8.92
CA ARG A 143 -8.19 6.85 9.71
C ARG A 143 -7.93 7.23 11.14
N ARG A 144 -8.81 8.07 11.67
CA ARG A 144 -8.67 8.56 13.04
C ARG A 144 -8.97 7.45 14.02
N ARG A 145 -8.31 7.47 15.17
CA ARG A 145 -8.62 6.51 16.20
C ARG A 145 -10.06 6.72 16.68
N PRO A 146 -10.77 5.65 17.02
CA PRO A 146 -12.12 5.77 17.55
C PRO A 146 -12.12 6.64 18.79
N ASP A 147 -13.11 7.50 18.91
CA ASP A 147 -13.32 8.26 20.14
C ASP A 147 -13.65 7.26 21.25
N GLY A 148 -12.81 7.28 22.22
CA GLY A 148 -12.70 6.38 23.33
C GLY A 148 -13.83 5.82 24.02
#